data_95beba0a4f8a470a8f6d7f710e1e19d5
#
_entry.id   95beba0a4f8a470a8f6d7f710e1e19d5
#
_cell.length_a   1.000
_cell.length_b   1.000
_cell.length_c   1.000
_cell.angle_alpha   90.00
_cell.angle_beta   90.00
_cell.angle_gamma   90.00
#
_symmetry.space_group_name_H-M   'P 1'
#
loop_
_entity.id
_entity.type
_entity.pdbx_description
1 polymer ?
#
loop_
_entity_poly.entity_id
_entity_poly.type
_entity_poly.pdbx_seq_one_letter_code
_entity_poly.pdbx_strand_id
1 'polypeptide(L)'
;MMDRVKERIRMGEECAQMLNGVCQQELDELAKAILHARRIFVAGWGRAGNMIKILSMNCSQAGLRTYVVGDNGTPSIGEEDLLVIGSGSGETKTMCVIAQQGKEHGAKLALVTGNGDSTIGRMADLKVVIPKPVRPEGEKVPDGCGGSIYPVFNMVADTIQSYLAEYLGLISADIGFNHNNLE
;
A
#
# COMPACT_ATOMS: atom_id res chain seq x y z
N MET A 1 1.75 -24.14 -25.91
CA MET A 1 2.77 -23.64 -24.94
C MET A 1 2.66 -22.13 -24.87
N MET A 2 2.62 -21.55 -23.68
CA MET A 2 2.50 -20.10 -23.50
C MET A 2 3.76 -19.40 -24.01
N ASP A 3 3.60 -18.31 -24.78
CA ASP A 3 4.71 -17.44 -25.17
C ASP A 3 5.15 -16.61 -23.95
N ARG A 4 6.27 -17.01 -23.35
CA ARG A 4 6.79 -16.40 -22.11
C ARG A 4 7.20 -14.93 -22.28
N VAL A 5 7.55 -14.51 -23.48
CA VAL A 5 7.92 -13.11 -23.76
C VAL A 5 6.66 -12.26 -23.79
N LYS A 6 5.65 -12.67 -24.52
CA LYS A 6 4.34 -11.98 -24.56
C LYS A 6 3.72 -11.87 -23.17
N GLU A 7 3.83 -12.95 -22.36
CA GLU A 7 3.31 -12.93 -20.99
C GLU A 7 4.00 -11.87 -20.11
N ARG A 8 5.32 -11.76 -20.17
CA ARG A 8 6.05 -10.72 -19.42
C ARG A 8 5.67 -9.31 -19.85
N ILE A 9 5.55 -9.09 -21.16
CA ILE A 9 5.14 -7.78 -21.71
C ILE A 9 3.74 -7.45 -21.20
N ARG A 10 2.80 -8.37 -21.34
CA ARG A 10 1.42 -8.18 -20.87
C ARG A 10 1.35 -7.87 -19.37
N MET A 11 2.10 -8.60 -18.54
CA MET A 11 2.16 -8.30 -17.09
C MET A 11 2.61 -6.87 -16.82
N GLY A 12 3.62 -6.39 -17.52
CA GLY A 12 4.10 -5.01 -17.39
C GLY A 12 3.06 -3.97 -17.82
N GLU A 13 2.41 -4.20 -18.97
CA GLU A 13 1.36 -3.34 -19.51
C GLU A 13 0.14 -3.29 -18.58
N GLU A 14 -0.31 -4.43 -18.06
CA GLU A 14 -1.41 -4.50 -17.09
C GLU A 14 -1.06 -3.78 -15.79
N CYS A 15 0.16 -3.90 -15.27
CA CYS A 15 0.60 -3.17 -14.09
C CYS A 15 0.63 -1.66 -14.33
N ALA A 16 1.15 -1.21 -15.47
CA ALA A 16 1.15 0.20 -15.86
C ALA A 16 -0.28 0.75 -15.99
N GLN A 17 -1.17 -0.02 -16.62
CA GLN A 17 -2.59 0.36 -16.76
C GLN A 17 -3.29 0.48 -15.39
N MET A 18 -3.07 -0.47 -14.49
CA MET A 18 -3.62 -0.44 -13.14
C MET A 18 -3.10 0.78 -12.36
N LEU A 19 -1.80 1.05 -12.40
CA LEU A 19 -1.21 2.21 -11.71
C LEU A 19 -1.76 3.53 -12.25
N ASN A 20 -1.83 3.68 -13.57
CA ASN A 20 -2.38 4.88 -14.21
C ASN A 20 -3.88 5.08 -13.92
N GLY A 21 -4.59 4.04 -13.54
CA GLY A 21 -6.00 4.09 -13.16
C GLY A 21 -6.24 4.36 -11.67
N VAL A 22 -5.19 4.47 -10.85
CA VAL A 22 -5.34 4.88 -9.44
C VAL A 22 -5.72 6.36 -9.37
N CYS A 23 -6.69 6.69 -8.55
CA CYS A 23 -7.15 8.07 -8.39
C CYS A 23 -6.06 8.93 -7.73
N GLN A 24 -5.65 10.02 -8.40
CA GLN A 24 -4.63 10.93 -7.89
C GLN A 24 -5.01 11.53 -6.54
N GLN A 25 -6.26 11.90 -6.35
CA GLN A 25 -6.74 12.46 -5.09
C GLN A 25 -6.60 11.46 -3.93
N GLU A 26 -6.84 10.16 -4.15
CA GLU A 26 -6.66 9.12 -3.14
C GLU A 26 -5.19 8.99 -2.71
N LEU A 27 -4.25 9.11 -3.66
CA LEU A 27 -2.81 9.11 -3.37
C LEU A 27 -2.40 10.34 -2.56
N ASP A 28 -2.87 11.53 -2.95
CA ASP A 28 -2.59 12.80 -2.27
C ASP A 28 -3.15 12.78 -0.83
N GLU A 29 -4.35 12.27 -0.64
CA GLU A 29 -4.98 12.16 0.68
C GLU A 29 -4.23 11.17 1.57
N LEU A 30 -3.76 10.03 1.04
CA LEU A 30 -2.93 9.08 1.78
C LEU A 30 -1.59 9.71 2.17
N ALA A 31 -0.89 10.37 1.24
CA ALA A 31 0.38 11.03 1.52
C ALA A 31 0.24 12.10 2.61
N LYS A 32 -0.80 12.94 2.51
CA LYS A 32 -1.11 13.95 3.55
C LYS A 32 -1.41 13.31 4.91
N ALA A 33 -2.18 12.22 4.93
CA ALA A 33 -2.47 11.52 6.18
C ALA A 33 -1.20 10.94 6.82
N ILE A 34 -0.28 10.39 6.02
CA ILE A 34 1.02 9.91 6.48
C ILE A 34 1.84 11.05 7.09
N LEU A 35 1.91 12.21 6.41
CA LEU A 35 2.67 13.38 6.90
C LEU A 35 2.14 13.95 8.22
N HIS A 36 0.83 13.89 8.45
CA HIS A 36 0.22 14.45 9.66
C HIS A 36 0.08 13.45 10.80
N ALA A 37 0.33 12.16 10.56
CA ALA A 37 0.26 11.15 11.59
C ALA A 37 1.45 11.25 12.55
N ARG A 38 1.18 11.10 13.85
CA ARG A 38 2.24 10.97 14.86
C ARG A 38 3.12 9.75 14.61
N ARG A 39 2.49 8.63 14.20
CA ARG A 39 3.12 7.35 13.86
C ARG A 39 2.29 6.64 12.80
N ILE A 40 2.96 5.89 11.95
CA ILE A 40 2.33 5.09 10.89
C ILE A 40 2.45 3.62 11.27
N PHE A 41 1.33 2.89 11.27
CA PHE A 41 1.29 1.45 11.44
C PHE A 41 0.87 0.81 10.12
N VAL A 42 1.60 -0.17 9.66
CA VAL A 42 1.23 -0.92 8.46
C VAL A 42 0.83 -2.34 8.81
N ALA A 43 -0.21 -2.86 8.17
CA ALA A 43 -0.68 -4.22 8.35
C ALA A 43 -1.06 -4.89 7.03
N GLY A 44 -0.77 -6.18 6.92
CA GLY A 44 -1.14 -6.99 5.75
C GLY A 44 -0.64 -8.41 5.88
N TRP A 45 -1.25 -9.35 5.14
CA TRP A 45 -0.81 -10.74 5.11
C TRP A 45 -0.38 -11.19 3.72
N GLY A 46 0.48 -12.21 3.67
CA GLY A 46 0.96 -12.80 2.44
C GLY A 46 1.64 -11.77 1.53
N ARG A 47 1.34 -11.80 0.22
CA ARG A 47 1.93 -10.87 -0.77
C ARG A 47 1.58 -9.41 -0.48
N ALA A 48 0.34 -9.13 -0.11
CA ALA A 48 -0.08 -7.77 0.27
C ALA A 48 0.71 -7.28 1.50
N GLY A 49 0.94 -8.16 2.50
CA GLY A 49 1.75 -7.84 3.68
C GLY A 49 3.19 -7.49 3.33
N ASN A 50 3.81 -8.25 2.41
CA ASN A 50 5.17 -7.93 1.96
C ASN A 50 5.22 -6.57 1.24
N MET A 51 4.23 -6.26 0.41
CA MET A 51 4.20 -4.99 -0.33
C MET A 51 3.91 -3.79 0.58
N ILE A 52 3.00 -3.91 1.54
CA ILE A 52 2.70 -2.78 2.45
C ILE A 52 3.88 -2.49 3.41
N LYS A 53 4.73 -3.46 3.70
CA LYS A 53 5.98 -3.22 4.45
C LYS A 53 6.95 -2.32 3.71
N ILE A 54 6.91 -2.30 2.38
CA ILE A 54 7.70 -1.37 1.57
C ILE A 54 7.25 0.08 1.85
N LEU A 55 5.95 0.33 2.00
CA LEU A 55 5.47 1.65 2.41
C LEU A 55 6.03 2.06 3.79
N SER A 56 6.08 1.12 4.76
CA SER A 56 6.70 1.36 6.06
C SER A 56 8.19 1.73 5.93
N MET A 57 8.93 0.97 5.12
CA MET A 57 10.34 1.26 4.85
C MET A 57 10.51 2.64 4.20
N ASN A 58 9.71 2.96 3.19
CA ASN A 58 9.76 4.24 2.48
C ASN A 58 9.46 5.42 3.43
N CYS A 59 8.48 5.27 4.33
CA CYS A 59 8.19 6.25 5.38
C CYS A 59 9.36 6.41 6.35
N SER A 60 10.03 5.30 6.75
CA SER A 60 11.21 5.34 7.60
C SER A 60 12.37 6.09 6.95
N GLN A 61 12.62 5.85 5.66
CA GLN A 61 13.64 6.56 4.88
C GLN A 61 13.32 8.05 4.71
N ALA A 62 12.03 8.42 4.74
CA ALA A 62 11.60 9.81 4.80
C ALA A 62 11.71 10.43 6.22
N GLY A 63 12.25 9.70 7.22
CA GLY A 63 12.43 10.17 8.59
C GLY A 63 11.16 10.07 9.45
N LEU A 64 10.11 9.39 9.00
CA LEU A 64 8.85 9.23 9.72
C LEU A 64 8.87 8.01 10.64
N ARG A 65 8.09 8.06 11.72
CA ARG A 65 7.97 6.95 12.68
C ARG A 65 6.97 5.91 12.18
N THR A 66 7.46 4.72 11.85
CA THR A 66 6.66 3.66 11.26
C THR A 66 6.85 2.33 11.97
N TYR A 67 5.80 1.50 11.98
CA TYR A 67 5.76 0.20 12.65
C TYR A 67 4.99 -0.81 11.80
N VAL A 68 5.40 -2.07 11.88
CA VAL A 68 4.68 -3.17 11.24
C VAL A 68 3.87 -3.91 12.29
N VAL A 69 2.57 -4.01 12.11
CA VAL A 69 1.68 -4.73 13.04
C VAL A 69 2.06 -6.21 13.06
N GLY A 70 2.33 -6.72 14.27
CA GLY A 70 2.78 -8.09 14.50
C GLY A 70 4.28 -8.21 14.79
N ASP A 71 5.07 -7.17 14.59
CA ASP A 71 6.46 -7.15 15.06
C ASP A 71 6.52 -6.89 16.57
N ASN A 72 7.42 -7.55 17.28
CA ASN A 72 7.50 -7.49 18.75
C ASN A 72 7.78 -6.08 19.30
N GLY A 73 8.38 -5.20 18.50
CA GLY A 73 8.63 -3.80 18.86
C GLY A 73 7.49 -2.84 18.55
N THR A 74 6.34 -3.33 18.09
CA THR A 74 5.19 -2.48 17.75
C THR A 74 4.52 -1.93 19.01
N PRO A 75 4.47 -0.59 19.20
CA PRO A 75 3.79 0.01 20.36
C PRO A 75 2.26 -0.01 20.20
N SER A 76 1.54 0.38 21.25
CA SER A 76 0.09 0.58 21.19
C SER A 76 -0.29 1.69 20.21
N ILE A 77 -1.35 1.50 19.43
CA ILE A 77 -1.92 2.49 18.52
C ILE A 77 -2.94 3.40 19.23
N GLY A 78 -3.14 4.63 18.76
CA GLY A 78 -4.08 5.60 19.34
C GLY A 78 -4.55 6.68 18.34
N GLU A 79 -5.25 7.69 18.82
CA GLU A 79 -6.01 8.69 18.04
C GLU A 79 -5.17 9.49 17.03
N GLU A 80 -3.92 9.80 17.35
CA GLU A 80 -3.04 10.58 16.45
C GLU A 80 -2.28 9.71 15.44
N ASP A 81 -2.53 8.41 15.46
CA ASP A 81 -1.81 7.45 14.62
C ASP A 81 -2.61 7.10 13.36
N LEU A 82 -1.90 6.68 12.33
CA LEU A 82 -2.47 6.17 11.08
C LEU A 82 -2.21 4.67 10.97
N LEU A 83 -3.26 3.88 10.79
CA LEU A 83 -3.18 2.46 10.41
C LEU A 83 -3.40 2.33 8.90
N VAL A 84 -2.39 1.86 8.18
CA VAL A 84 -2.49 1.57 6.74
C VAL A 84 -2.56 0.06 6.52
N ILE A 85 -3.68 -0.42 6.03
CA ILE A 85 -3.87 -1.85 5.71
C ILE A 85 -3.69 -2.08 4.22
N GLY A 86 -2.84 -3.05 3.87
CA GLY A 86 -2.73 -3.59 2.52
C GLY A 86 -3.52 -4.89 2.39
N SER A 87 -4.61 -4.88 1.61
CA SER A 87 -5.43 -6.08 1.38
C SER A 87 -6.07 -6.05 0.00
N GLY A 88 -5.65 -6.96 -0.88
CA GLY A 88 -6.18 -7.01 -2.26
C GLY A 88 -7.70 -7.15 -2.33
N SER A 89 -8.30 -7.97 -1.49
CA SER A 89 -9.75 -8.17 -1.40
C SER A 89 -10.47 -7.21 -0.45
N GLY A 90 -9.74 -6.67 0.56
CA GLY A 90 -10.35 -5.95 1.67
C GLY A 90 -11.21 -6.81 2.59
N GLU A 91 -11.13 -8.16 2.47
CA GLU A 91 -11.96 -9.15 3.18
C GLU A 91 -11.12 -10.14 4.01
N THR A 92 -9.79 -9.96 4.10
CA THR A 92 -8.94 -10.85 4.89
C THR A 92 -9.33 -10.77 6.36
N LYS A 93 -9.83 -11.86 6.94
CA LYS A 93 -10.44 -11.89 8.29
C LYS A 93 -9.55 -11.28 9.37
N THR A 94 -8.26 -11.64 9.42
CA THR A 94 -7.31 -11.06 10.37
C THR A 94 -7.12 -9.56 10.17
N MET A 95 -7.15 -9.08 8.93
CA MET A 95 -7.08 -7.64 8.63
C MET A 95 -8.37 -6.90 9.01
N CYS A 96 -9.54 -7.55 8.89
CA CYS A 96 -10.80 -6.98 9.38
C CYS A 96 -10.76 -6.79 10.91
N VAL A 97 -10.22 -7.76 11.65
CA VAL A 97 -10.06 -7.65 13.11
C VAL A 97 -9.09 -6.53 13.47
N ILE A 98 -7.94 -6.43 12.79
CA ILE A 98 -6.94 -5.37 13.03
C ILE A 98 -7.53 -3.99 12.68
N ALA A 99 -8.30 -3.89 11.58
CA ALA A 99 -9.00 -2.66 11.21
C ALA A 99 -9.97 -2.20 12.29
N GLN A 100 -10.79 -3.14 12.78
CA GLN A 100 -11.76 -2.88 13.84
C GLN A 100 -11.05 -2.40 15.13
N GLN A 101 -10.00 -3.11 15.57
CA GLN A 101 -9.22 -2.72 16.75
C GLN A 101 -8.57 -1.33 16.57
N GLY A 102 -7.99 -1.05 15.39
CA GLY A 102 -7.45 0.28 15.10
C GLY A 102 -8.49 1.39 15.28
N LYS A 103 -9.70 1.19 14.77
CA LYS A 103 -10.82 2.13 14.93
C LYS A 103 -11.29 2.25 16.38
N GLU A 104 -11.35 1.16 17.13
CA GLU A 104 -11.71 1.15 18.56
C GLU A 104 -10.71 1.94 19.41
N HIS A 105 -9.43 1.98 19.02
CA HIS A 105 -8.39 2.80 19.64
C HIS A 105 -8.32 4.24 19.08
N GLY A 106 -9.25 4.63 18.21
CA GLY A 106 -9.36 5.99 17.67
C GLY A 106 -8.42 6.30 16.50
N ALA A 107 -7.62 5.33 16.04
CA ALA A 107 -6.71 5.58 14.94
C ALA A 107 -7.43 5.85 13.61
N LYS A 108 -6.84 6.70 12.77
CA LYS A 108 -7.28 6.89 11.39
C LYS A 108 -6.92 5.64 10.58
N LEU A 109 -7.88 5.13 9.80
CA LEU A 109 -7.70 3.91 9.00
C LEU A 109 -7.60 4.24 7.51
N ALA A 110 -6.52 3.81 6.87
CA ALA A 110 -6.36 3.83 5.42
C ALA A 110 -6.29 2.41 4.87
N LEU A 111 -6.85 2.19 3.69
CA LEU A 111 -6.84 0.90 2.99
C LEU A 111 -6.25 1.06 1.59
N VAL A 112 -5.23 0.27 1.26
CA VAL A 112 -4.76 0.06 -0.11
C VAL A 112 -5.31 -1.27 -0.59
N THR A 113 -6.11 -1.27 -1.68
CA THR A 113 -6.93 -2.43 -2.05
C THR A 113 -7.25 -2.50 -3.54
N GLY A 114 -7.67 -3.66 -4.02
CA GLY A 114 -8.34 -3.82 -5.32
C GLY A 114 -9.87 -3.80 -5.22
N ASN A 115 -10.43 -3.68 -4.00
CA ASN A 115 -11.88 -3.67 -3.76
C ASN A 115 -12.24 -2.63 -2.69
N GLY A 116 -12.60 -1.45 -3.12
CA GLY A 116 -12.98 -0.33 -2.24
C GLY A 116 -14.33 -0.53 -1.53
N ASP A 117 -15.22 -1.40 -2.04
CA ASP A 117 -16.49 -1.77 -1.41
C ASP A 117 -16.38 -3.11 -0.67
N SER A 118 -15.44 -3.16 0.24
CA SER A 118 -15.16 -4.33 1.08
C SER A 118 -15.47 -4.04 2.55
N THR A 119 -15.40 -5.07 3.40
CA THR A 119 -15.59 -4.91 4.85
C THR A 119 -14.62 -3.88 5.42
N ILE A 120 -13.33 -3.95 5.09
CA ILE A 120 -12.35 -2.96 5.54
C ILE A 120 -12.59 -1.61 4.84
N GLY A 121 -12.95 -1.63 3.55
CA GLY A 121 -13.22 -0.41 2.77
C GLY A 121 -14.37 0.43 3.33
N ARG A 122 -15.39 -0.19 3.92
CA ARG A 122 -16.49 0.52 4.60
C ARG A 122 -16.08 1.09 5.97
N MET A 123 -15.06 0.54 6.61
CA MET A 123 -14.53 1.06 7.88
C MET A 123 -13.47 2.15 7.65
N ALA A 124 -12.82 2.14 6.49
CA ALA A 124 -11.68 3.01 6.20
C ALA A 124 -12.08 4.48 6.06
N ASP A 125 -11.31 5.37 6.67
CA ASP A 125 -11.42 6.81 6.51
C ASP A 125 -10.83 7.28 5.17
N LEU A 126 -9.84 6.54 4.66
CA LEU A 126 -9.17 6.78 3.38
C LEU A 126 -9.02 5.46 2.61
N LYS A 127 -9.08 5.54 1.29
CA LYS A 127 -8.86 4.39 0.41
C LYS A 127 -7.98 4.77 -0.76
N VAL A 128 -7.08 3.88 -1.13
CA VAL A 128 -6.39 3.89 -2.42
C VAL A 128 -6.83 2.63 -3.16
N VAL A 129 -7.65 2.81 -4.18
CA VAL A 129 -8.22 1.69 -4.93
C VAL A 129 -7.44 1.48 -6.22
N ILE A 130 -6.78 0.32 -6.31
CA ILE A 130 -6.08 -0.11 -7.51
C ILE A 130 -7.09 -0.82 -8.42
N PRO A 131 -7.40 -0.28 -9.60
CA PRO A 131 -8.39 -0.86 -10.49
C PRO A 131 -7.91 -2.19 -11.06
N LYS A 132 -8.85 -3.02 -11.54
CA LYS A 132 -8.50 -4.21 -12.32
C LYS A 132 -7.99 -3.81 -13.70
N PRO A 133 -7.06 -4.59 -14.31
CA PRO A 133 -6.66 -4.34 -15.68
C PRO A 133 -7.85 -4.56 -16.63
N VAL A 134 -7.97 -3.70 -17.62
CA VAL A 134 -8.94 -3.87 -18.69
C VAL A 134 -8.36 -4.84 -19.70
N ARG A 135 -9.10 -5.90 -20.02
CA ARG A 135 -8.71 -6.93 -20.98
C ARG A 135 -9.71 -6.97 -22.14
N PRO A 136 -9.25 -7.34 -23.35
CA PRO A 136 -10.16 -7.59 -24.47
C PRO A 136 -11.23 -8.62 -24.09
N GLU A 137 -12.44 -8.43 -24.61
CA GLU A 137 -13.54 -9.36 -24.38
C GLU A 137 -13.19 -10.76 -24.89
N GLY A 138 -13.41 -11.77 -24.04
CA GLY A 138 -13.11 -13.17 -24.38
C GLY A 138 -11.64 -13.57 -24.20
N GLU A 139 -10.75 -12.66 -23.82
CA GLU A 139 -9.36 -13.03 -23.50
C GLU A 139 -9.31 -13.90 -22.23
N LYS A 140 -8.88 -15.16 -22.44
CA LYS A 140 -8.66 -16.12 -21.34
C LYS A 140 -7.20 -16.02 -20.89
N VAL A 141 -6.99 -15.51 -19.68
CA VAL A 141 -5.69 -15.54 -19.02
C VAL A 141 -5.70 -16.70 -18.03
N PRO A 142 -4.76 -17.67 -18.16
CA PRO A 142 -4.66 -18.76 -17.20
C PRO A 142 -4.51 -18.26 -15.77
N ASP A 143 -5.05 -19.00 -14.80
CA ASP A 143 -4.92 -18.67 -13.38
C ASP A 143 -3.44 -18.50 -12.98
N GLY A 144 -3.17 -17.43 -12.26
CA GLY A 144 -1.81 -17.07 -11.86
C GLY A 144 -0.95 -16.38 -12.93
N CYS A 145 -1.50 -16.13 -14.12
CA CYS A 145 -0.88 -15.38 -15.21
C CYS A 145 -1.46 -13.96 -15.28
N GLY A 146 -0.71 -13.05 -15.94
CA GLY A 146 -1.10 -11.67 -16.14
C GLY A 146 -0.70 -10.72 -15.03
N GLY A 147 -1.08 -9.46 -15.17
CA GLY A 147 -0.80 -8.40 -14.22
C GLY A 147 -1.41 -8.69 -12.86
N SER A 148 -0.61 -8.49 -11.84
CA SER A 148 -1.02 -8.70 -10.45
C SER A 148 -1.13 -7.35 -9.74
N ILE A 149 -2.11 -7.23 -8.85
CA ILE A 149 -2.26 -6.06 -7.99
C ILE A 149 -1.02 -5.85 -7.09
N TYR A 150 -0.27 -6.88 -6.72
CA TYR A 150 0.82 -6.77 -5.75
C TYR A 150 2.04 -5.96 -6.23
N PRO A 151 2.53 -6.11 -7.47
CA PRO A 151 3.53 -5.17 -8.00
C PRO A 151 3.02 -3.72 -7.98
N VAL A 152 1.74 -3.51 -8.24
CA VAL A 152 1.14 -2.16 -8.20
C VAL A 152 1.06 -1.60 -6.78
N PHE A 153 0.86 -2.43 -5.75
CA PHE A 153 1.02 -2.01 -4.35
C PHE A 153 2.41 -1.42 -4.09
N ASN A 154 3.46 -2.07 -4.61
CA ASN A 154 4.82 -1.54 -4.49
C ASN A 154 4.95 -0.20 -5.21
N MET A 155 4.47 -0.11 -6.46
CA MET A 155 4.50 1.14 -7.23
C MET A 155 3.74 2.28 -6.53
N VAL A 156 2.62 1.99 -5.88
CA VAL A 156 1.89 2.95 -5.04
C VAL A 156 2.76 3.39 -3.85
N ALA A 157 3.43 2.47 -3.17
CA ALA A 157 4.33 2.81 -2.06
C ALA A 157 5.48 3.73 -2.50
N ASP A 158 6.08 3.47 -3.67
CA ASP A 158 7.16 4.29 -4.24
C ASP A 158 6.63 5.66 -4.70
N THR A 159 5.41 5.71 -5.24
CA THR A 159 4.74 6.97 -5.58
C THR A 159 4.53 7.83 -4.32
N ILE A 160 4.04 7.22 -3.23
CA ILE A 160 3.90 7.91 -1.94
C ILE A 160 5.25 8.40 -1.43
N GLN A 161 6.32 7.60 -1.53
CA GLN A 161 7.67 8.06 -1.14
C GLN A 161 8.09 9.31 -1.92
N SER A 162 7.85 9.35 -3.23
CA SER A 162 8.15 10.52 -4.06
C SER A 162 7.40 11.76 -3.59
N TYR A 163 6.12 11.61 -3.23
CA TYR A 163 5.31 12.72 -2.70
C TYR A 163 5.79 13.17 -1.31
N LEU A 164 6.16 12.22 -0.44
CA LEU A 164 6.74 12.55 0.87
C LEU A 164 8.06 13.32 0.71
N ALA A 165 8.92 12.89 -0.21
CA ALA A 165 10.18 13.59 -0.49
C ALA A 165 9.93 15.02 -0.97
N GLU A 166 8.98 15.23 -1.88
CA GLU A 166 8.59 16.56 -2.36
C GLU A 166 8.04 17.44 -1.22
N TYR A 167 7.05 16.93 -0.46
CA TYR A 167 6.43 17.68 0.63
C TYR A 167 7.40 18.04 1.76
N LEU A 168 8.36 17.16 2.06
CA LEU A 168 9.36 17.37 3.11
C LEU A 168 10.61 18.09 2.61
N GLY A 169 10.73 18.32 1.30
CA GLY A 169 11.92 18.92 0.68
C GLY A 169 13.17 18.04 0.79
N LEU A 170 13.01 16.71 0.81
CA LEU A 170 14.11 15.76 0.97
C LEU A 170 14.92 15.63 -0.31
N ILE A 171 16.23 15.54 -0.15
CA ILE A 171 17.17 15.17 -1.22
C ILE A 171 17.66 13.73 -1.02
N SER A 172 18.33 13.17 -2.02
CA SER A 172 18.85 11.80 -1.96
C SER A 172 19.78 11.55 -0.77
N ALA A 173 20.48 12.58 -0.28
CA ALA A 173 21.35 12.46 0.89
C ALA A 173 20.55 12.24 2.19
N ASP A 174 19.37 12.87 2.32
CA ASP A 174 18.51 12.71 3.49
C ASP A 174 17.91 11.30 3.56
N ILE A 175 17.46 10.79 2.40
CA ILE A 175 16.97 9.42 2.27
C ILE A 175 18.09 8.43 2.55
N GLY A 176 19.31 8.68 2.04
CA GLY A 176 20.49 7.87 2.30
C GLY A 176 20.91 7.88 3.77
N PHE A 177 20.76 9.00 4.47
CA PHE A 177 21.07 9.12 5.91
C PHE A 177 20.10 8.25 6.75
N ASN A 178 18.83 8.20 6.37
CA ASN A 178 17.82 7.39 7.06
C ASN A 178 17.79 5.92 6.59
N HIS A 179 18.62 5.56 5.60
CA HIS A 179 18.70 4.17 5.13
C HIS A 179 19.35 3.29 6.19
N ASN A 180 19.00 2.00 6.21
CA ASN A 180 19.60 1.02 7.10
C ASN A 180 21.13 0.97 6.90
N ASN A 181 21.89 1.10 7.97
CA ASN A 181 23.36 1.10 7.96
C ASN A 181 23.98 -0.16 8.61
N LEU A 182 23.16 -1.20 8.81
CA LEU A 182 23.58 -2.48 9.37
C LEU A 182 23.70 -3.59 8.29
N GLU A 183 23.67 -3.23 7.02
CA GLU A 183 23.84 -4.14 5.89
C GLU A 183 25.12 -3.85 5.09
#